data_08af1d9a76cae21ff475e9f5a67005b6
#
_entry.id   08af1d9a76cae21ff475e9f5a67005b6
#
_cell.length_a   1.000
_cell.length_b   1.000
_cell.length_c   1.000
_cell.angle_alpha   90.00
_cell.angle_beta   90.00
_cell.angle_gamma   90.00
#
_symmetry.space_group_name_H-M   'P 1'
#
loop_
_entity.id
_entity.type
_entity.pdbx_description
1 polymer ?
#
loop_
_entity_poly.entity_id
_entity_poly.type
_entity_poly.pdbx_seq_one_letter_code
_entity_poly.pdbx_strand_id
1 'polypeptide(L)' 'MSPHHVNPLQWHQAVGVARQSCARFFRDGGTPADALGAFGVAADERMAGDWGKAVDAIAEVLCASPIKHAA' A
#
# COMPACT_ATOMS: atom_id res chain seq x y z
N MET A 1 -3.11 17.11 11.70
CA MET A 1 -3.53 16.95 11.31
C MET A 1 -3.39 16.54 10.32
N SER A 2 -3.70 15.78 10.20
CA SER A 2 -3.48 15.30 9.21
C SER A 2 -4.07 15.93 8.20
N PRO A 3 -3.45 16.30 7.51
CA PRO A 3 -3.90 16.96 6.49
C PRO A 3 -4.61 16.15 5.60
N HIS A 4 -4.51 14.95 5.73
CA HIS A 4 -5.09 14.29 4.79
C HIS A 4 -6.41 14.08 5.13
N HIS A 5 -6.87 14.24 6.15
CA HIS A 5 -8.19 13.97 6.32
C HIS A 5 -8.62 12.71 5.73
N VAL A 6 -7.93 11.72 5.86
CA VAL A 6 -8.29 10.42 5.35
C VAL A 6 -9.45 9.92 6.14
N ASN A 7 -10.50 9.57 5.50
CA ASN A 7 -11.66 8.98 6.13
C ASN A 7 -11.24 7.65 6.73
N PRO A 8 -11.52 7.39 8.00
CA PRO A 8 -11.10 6.13 8.61
C PRO A 8 -11.62 4.89 7.89
N LEU A 9 -12.81 4.96 7.35
CA LEU A 9 -13.33 3.83 6.60
C LEU A 9 -12.54 3.64 5.32
N GLN A 10 -12.20 4.72 4.66
CA GLN A 10 -11.42 4.65 3.44
C GLN A 10 -10.04 4.08 3.73
N TRP A 11 -9.43 4.50 4.82
CA TRP A 11 -8.13 3.98 5.21
C TRP A 11 -8.23 2.48 5.49
N HIS A 12 -9.26 2.07 6.18
CA HIS A 12 -9.45 0.68 6.52
C HIS A 12 -9.60 -0.17 5.26
N GLN A 13 -10.35 0.34 4.28
CA GLN A 13 -10.50 -0.37 3.03
C GLN A 13 -9.19 -0.44 2.26
N ALA A 14 -8.43 0.64 2.29
CA ALA A 14 -7.14 0.67 1.60
C ALA A 14 -6.18 -0.33 2.23
N VAL A 15 -6.18 -0.43 3.55
CA VAL A 15 -5.34 -1.39 4.24
C VAL A 15 -5.75 -2.82 3.85
N GLY A 16 -7.04 -3.06 3.74
CA GLY A 16 -7.52 -4.38 3.33
C GLY A 16 -7.02 -4.76 1.95
N VAL A 17 -7.10 -3.82 1.01
CA VAL A 17 -6.61 -4.08 -0.35
C VAL A 17 -5.10 -4.27 -0.32
N ALA A 18 -4.39 -3.45 0.44
CA ALA A 18 -2.95 -3.55 0.53
C ALA A 18 -2.54 -4.91 1.10
N ARG A 19 -3.25 -5.39 2.11
CA ARG A 19 -2.96 -6.67 2.69
C ARG A 19 -3.19 -7.80 1.70
N GLN A 20 -4.26 -7.73 0.94
CA GLN A 20 -4.53 -8.75 -0.04
C GLN A 20 -3.47 -8.77 -1.12
N SER A 21 -3.02 -7.59 -1.54
CA SER A 21 -1.99 -7.52 -2.56
C SER A 21 -0.67 -8.09 -2.03
N CYS A 22 -0.31 -7.73 -0.81
CA CYS A 22 0.91 -8.24 -0.22
C CYS A 22 0.84 -9.74 -0.01
N ALA A 23 -0.32 -10.26 0.39
CA ALA A 23 -0.48 -11.68 0.58
C ALA A 23 -0.28 -12.44 -0.72
N ARG A 24 -0.72 -11.86 -1.82
CA ARG A 24 -0.55 -12.48 -3.09
C ARG A 24 0.92 -12.54 -3.47
N PHE A 25 1.64 -11.43 -3.27
CA PHE A 25 3.06 -11.44 -3.54
C PHE A 25 3.79 -12.42 -2.64
N PHE A 26 3.42 -12.46 -1.37
CA PHE A 26 4.04 -13.38 -0.44
C PHE A 26 3.83 -14.82 -0.88
N ARG A 27 2.62 -15.13 -1.28
CA ARG A 27 2.30 -16.49 -1.70
C ARG A 27 3.07 -16.90 -2.94
N ASP A 28 3.34 -15.94 -3.82
CA ASP A 28 4.05 -16.23 -5.04
C ASP A 28 5.56 -16.16 -4.87
N GLY A 29 6.03 -15.98 -3.66
CA GLY A 29 7.46 -15.94 -3.43
C GLY A 29 8.08 -14.56 -3.59
N GLY A 30 7.29 -13.53 -3.68
CA GLY A 30 7.80 -12.19 -3.84
C GLY A 30 8.21 -11.56 -2.52
N THR A 31 8.68 -10.34 -2.59
CA THR A 31 9.15 -9.62 -1.42
C THR A 31 8.31 -8.38 -1.22
N PRO A 32 8.44 -7.73 -0.06
CA PRO A 32 7.74 -6.45 0.14
C PRO A 32 8.13 -5.41 -0.91
N ALA A 33 9.39 -5.42 -1.33
CA ALA A 33 9.83 -4.49 -2.37
C ALA A 33 9.10 -4.74 -3.68
N ASP A 34 8.84 -6.00 -4.00
CA ASP A 34 8.10 -6.33 -5.20
C ASP A 34 6.68 -5.77 -5.13
N ALA A 35 6.04 -5.93 -4.00
CA ALA A 35 4.69 -5.43 -3.83
C ALA A 35 4.67 -3.92 -3.92
N LEU A 36 5.62 -3.25 -3.29
CA LEU A 36 5.68 -1.79 -3.34
C LEU A 36 5.90 -1.32 -4.76
N GLY A 37 6.79 -1.99 -5.49
CA GLY A 37 7.05 -1.61 -6.87
C GLY A 37 5.83 -1.70 -7.75
N ALA A 38 4.96 -2.67 -7.48
CA ALA A 38 3.75 -2.82 -8.28
C ALA A 38 2.82 -1.63 -8.11
N PHE A 39 2.95 -0.89 -7.02
CA PHE A 39 2.15 0.30 -6.79
C PHE A 39 2.95 1.58 -7.03
N GLY A 40 4.12 1.46 -7.63
CA GLY A 40 4.91 2.63 -7.96
C GLY A 40 5.65 3.24 -6.79
N VAL A 41 5.84 2.48 -5.72
CA VAL A 41 6.51 2.98 -4.54
C VAL A 41 7.94 2.49 -4.53
N ALA A 42 8.88 3.41 -4.38
CA ALA A 42 10.27 3.01 -4.29
C ALA A 42 10.51 2.51 -2.87
N ALA A 43 10.95 1.29 -2.74
CA ALA A 43 11.16 0.71 -1.43
C ALA A 43 12.57 1.02 -0.96
N ASP A 44 12.71 1.54 0.23
CA ASP A 44 14.02 1.72 0.80
C ASP A 44 14.33 0.50 1.66
N GLU A 45 15.48 0.50 2.27
CA GLU A 45 15.92 -0.65 3.03
C GLU A 45 15.01 -1.00 4.17
N ARG A 46 14.36 -0.01 4.75
CA ARG A 46 13.52 -0.28 5.89
C ARG A 46 12.24 -0.97 5.47
N MET A 47 11.75 -0.66 4.28
CA MET A 47 10.49 -1.23 3.84
C MET A 47 10.68 -2.53 3.09
N ALA A 48 11.83 -2.71 2.49
CA ALA A 48 12.02 -3.82 1.57
C ALA A 48 11.87 -5.18 2.23
N GLY A 49 12.10 -5.25 3.52
CA GLY A 49 11.97 -6.53 4.22
C GLY A 49 10.85 -6.57 5.23
N ASP A 50 9.94 -5.61 5.19
CA ASP A 50 8.92 -5.54 6.22
C ASP A 50 7.55 -5.47 5.56
N TRP A 51 6.81 -6.55 5.64
CA TRP A 51 5.49 -6.60 5.03
C TRP A 51 4.53 -5.61 5.67
N GLY A 52 4.66 -5.38 6.96
CA GLY A 52 3.78 -4.42 7.63
C GLY A 52 3.98 -3.02 7.09
N LYS A 53 5.23 -2.64 6.85
CA LYS A 53 5.51 -1.33 6.30
C LYS A 53 5.07 -1.25 4.85
N ALA A 54 5.18 -2.34 4.12
CA ALA A 54 4.71 -2.37 2.75
C ALA A 54 3.20 -2.17 2.70
N VAL A 55 2.47 -2.82 3.58
CA VAL A 55 1.02 -2.66 3.62
C VAL A 55 0.68 -1.20 3.91
N ASP A 56 1.34 -0.58 4.88
CA ASP A 56 1.05 0.80 5.22
C ASP A 56 1.35 1.73 4.06
N ALA A 57 2.47 1.54 3.40
CA ALA A 57 2.86 2.40 2.29
C ALA A 57 1.88 2.26 1.13
N ILE A 58 1.48 1.05 0.83
CA ILE A 58 0.53 0.83 -0.26
C ILE A 58 -0.82 1.44 0.11
N ALA A 59 -1.24 1.29 1.34
CA ALA A 59 -2.51 1.88 1.77
C ALA A 59 -2.48 3.40 1.63
N GLU A 60 -1.34 4.01 1.94
CA GLU A 60 -1.22 5.44 1.78
C GLU A 60 -1.32 5.85 0.32
N VAL A 61 -0.71 5.09 -0.56
CA VAL A 61 -0.79 5.38 -1.98
C VAL A 61 -2.24 5.27 -2.46
N LEU A 62 -2.93 4.24 -2.02
CA LEU A 62 -4.31 4.05 -2.43
C LEU A 62 -5.21 5.18 -1.94
N CYS A 63 -4.93 5.71 -0.76
CA CYS A 63 -5.73 6.80 -0.24
C CYS A 63 -5.35 8.14 -0.86
N ALA A 64 -4.07 8.30 -1.18
CA ALA A 64 -3.63 9.55 -1.73
C ALA A 64 -3.92 9.70 -3.19
N SER A 65 -4.14 8.59 -3.90
CA SER A 65 -4.30 8.62 -5.26
C SER A 65 -5.72 8.83 -5.55
N PRO A 66 -6.14 9.84 -5.97
CA PRO A 66 -7.50 10.04 -6.18
C PRO A 66 -7.84 9.39 -7.38
N ILE A 67 -8.74 8.95 -7.53
CA ILE A 67 -8.99 8.26 -8.46
C ILE A 67 -9.27 8.85 -9.51
N LYS A 68 -8.78 9.25 -9.96
CA LYS A 68 -8.89 9.75 -10.90
C LYS A 68 -9.62 9.21 -11.76
N HIS A 69 -9.84 8.52 -11.92
CA HIS A 69 -10.41 7.95 -12.82
C HIS A 69 -11.60 8.30 -12.89
N ALA A 70 -11.76 8.60 -12.40
CA ALA A 70 -12.79 8.85 -12.35
C ALA A 70 -13.14 9.38 -13.42
N ALA A 71 -12.83 9.53 -13.93
CA ALA A 71 -13.21 9.99 -14.90
C ALA A 71 -13.70 9.80 -15.47
#